data_145bf059fd6ae44f261d50326ed63f08
#
_entry.id   145bf059fd6ae44f261d50326ed63f08
#
_cell.length_a   1.000
_cell.length_b   1.000
_cell.length_c   1.000
_cell.angle_alpha   90.00
_cell.angle_beta   90.00
_cell.angle_gamma   90.00
#
_symmetry.space_group_name_H-M   'P 1'
#
loop_
_entity.id
_entity.type
_entity.pdbx_description
1 polymer ?
#
loop_
_entity_poly.entity_id
_entity_poly.type
_entity_poly.pdbx_seq_one_letter_code
_entity_poly.pdbx_strand_id
1 'polypeptide(L)'
;HEQRYVFTGLELFVLAVIAGLVVADNQLRWRDRWLEYRLLAELLREADLLAQIGHPMPMATVDELAHDLPGRAWVTVAYSAIMRRAGLVSGRFDPSFLGRMRDYAADTRLQDQIAYHHKTEGRAESIATALRWVGFITFIATVVAGGWKIGLRGPDYLGLFAGILPAVAYA
;
A
#
# COMPACT_ATOMS: atom_id res chain seq x y z
N HIS A 1 -1.24 16.98 40.78
CA HIS A 1 -0.11 17.45 39.96
C HIS A 1 0.56 16.32 39.19
N GLU A 2 0.74 15.13 39.76
CA GLU A 2 1.40 13.96 39.11
C GLU A 2 0.68 13.48 37.85
N GLN A 3 -0.65 13.40 37.85
CA GLN A 3 -1.40 12.93 36.67
C GLN A 3 -1.19 13.80 35.42
N ARG A 4 -0.95 15.10 35.56
CA ARG A 4 -0.68 15.99 34.44
C ARG A 4 0.63 15.63 33.73
N TYR A 5 1.69 15.31 34.47
CA TYR A 5 2.98 14.95 33.91
C TYR A 5 2.91 13.62 33.17
N VAL A 6 2.10 12.65 33.64
CA VAL A 6 1.89 11.36 33.00
C VAL A 6 1.20 11.54 31.65
N PHE A 7 0.12 12.34 31.57
CA PHE A 7 -0.57 12.58 30.32
C PHE A 7 0.28 13.34 29.30
N THR A 8 0.99 14.39 29.74
CA THR A 8 1.91 15.13 28.85
C THR A 8 3.07 14.25 28.39
N GLY A 9 3.58 13.38 29.26
CA GLY A 9 4.61 12.42 28.89
C GLY A 9 4.13 11.40 27.84
N LEU A 10 2.89 10.92 27.98
CA LEU A 10 2.29 10.02 27.00
C LEU A 10 2.08 10.71 25.63
N GLU A 11 1.59 11.94 25.63
CA GLU A 11 1.43 12.74 24.39
C GLU A 11 2.76 12.93 23.67
N LEU A 12 3.80 13.33 24.39
CA LEU A 12 5.14 13.50 23.83
C LEU A 12 5.72 12.19 23.32
N PHE A 13 5.48 11.09 24.02
CA PHE A 13 5.91 9.76 23.55
C PHE A 13 5.23 9.36 22.25
N VAL A 14 3.90 9.54 22.15
CA VAL A 14 3.15 9.22 20.91
C VAL A 14 3.63 10.11 19.75
N LEU A 15 3.83 11.40 19.98
CA LEU A 15 4.36 12.30 18.96
C LEU A 15 5.78 11.90 18.52
N ALA A 16 6.64 11.49 19.45
CA ALA A 16 7.99 11.01 19.14
C ALA A 16 7.97 9.72 18.31
N VAL A 17 7.04 8.80 18.62
CA VAL A 17 6.85 7.56 17.84
C VAL A 17 6.37 7.89 16.42
N ILE A 18 5.38 8.77 16.27
CA ILE A 18 4.87 9.19 14.95
C ILE A 18 6.00 9.86 14.14
N ALA A 19 6.73 10.81 14.73
CA ALA A 19 7.85 11.46 14.08
C ALA A 19 8.94 10.46 13.69
N GLY A 20 9.26 9.51 14.57
CA GLY A 20 10.21 8.44 14.29
C GLY A 20 9.78 7.56 13.12
N LEU A 21 8.51 7.18 13.03
CA LEU A 21 7.97 6.40 11.92
C LEU A 21 8.03 7.18 10.60
N VAL A 22 7.68 8.46 10.59
CA VAL A 22 7.77 9.32 9.39
C VAL A 22 9.21 9.46 8.92
N VAL A 23 10.15 9.68 9.83
CA VAL A 23 11.59 9.76 9.50
C VAL A 23 12.10 8.41 8.98
N ALA A 24 11.70 7.30 9.61
CA ALA A 24 12.09 5.96 9.18
C ALA A 24 11.56 5.65 7.77
N ASP A 25 10.29 5.95 7.49
CA ASP A 25 9.70 5.75 6.16
C ASP A 25 10.43 6.57 5.10
N ASN A 26 10.73 7.85 5.39
CA ASN A 26 11.45 8.73 4.47
C ASN A 26 12.90 8.28 4.22
N GLN A 27 13.60 7.77 5.24
CA GLN A 27 14.97 7.29 5.09
C GLN A 27 15.06 5.91 4.43
N LEU A 28 14.20 4.99 4.80
CA LEU A 28 14.21 3.62 4.31
C LEU A 28 13.47 3.45 2.99
N ARG A 29 12.71 4.45 2.57
CA ARG A 29 11.96 4.47 1.30
C ARG A 29 11.15 3.19 1.08
N TRP A 30 10.52 2.68 2.13
CA TRP A 30 9.78 1.42 2.09
C TRP A 30 8.67 1.44 1.06
N ARG A 31 7.93 2.54 0.98
CA ARG A 31 6.86 2.74 0.01
C ARG A 31 7.37 2.65 -1.43
N ASP A 32 8.49 3.33 -1.73
CA ASP A 32 9.08 3.33 -3.06
C ASP A 32 9.54 1.92 -3.45
N ARG A 33 10.29 1.25 -2.56
CA ARG A 33 10.73 -0.13 -2.78
C ARG A 33 9.56 -1.11 -2.97
N TRP A 34 8.50 -0.94 -2.19
CA TRP A 34 7.30 -1.77 -2.34
C TRP A 34 6.66 -1.59 -3.72
N LEU A 35 6.55 -0.35 -4.22
CA LEU A 35 6.02 -0.05 -5.56
C LEU A 35 6.91 -0.65 -6.65
N GLU A 36 8.22 -0.54 -6.51
CA GLU A 36 9.21 -1.10 -7.45
C GLU A 36 9.10 -2.64 -7.53
N TYR A 37 9.06 -3.32 -6.39
CA TYR A 37 8.88 -4.78 -6.35
C TYR A 37 7.52 -5.21 -6.89
N ARG A 38 6.48 -4.45 -6.61
CA ARG A 38 5.13 -4.70 -7.12
C ARG A 38 5.11 -4.58 -8.64
N LEU A 39 5.67 -3.51 -9.19
CA LEU A 39 5.76 -3.34 -10.64
C LEU A 39 6.55 -4.49 -11.29
N LEU A 40 7.72 -4.84 -10.74
CA LEU A 40 8.50 -5.96 -11.27
C LEU A 40 7.70 -7.27 -11.25
N ALA A 41 6.96 -7.54 -10.18
CA ALA A 41 6.12 -8.74 -10.09
C ALA A 41 5.00 -8.74 -11.13
N GLU A 42 4.35 -7.59 -11.39
CA GLU A 42 3.33 -7.48 -12.45
C GLU A 42 3.94 -7.68 -13.85
N LEU A 43 5.07 -7.02 -14.12
CA LEU A 43 5.78 -7.18 -15.38
C LEU A 43 6.19 -8.64 -15.66
N LEU A 44 6.66 -9.34 -14.62
CA LEU A 44 7.03 -10.77 -14.76
C LEU A 44 5.80 -11.66 -14.94
N ARG A 45 4.67 -11.30 -14.32
CA ARG A 45 3.41 -12.01 -14.48
C ARG A 45 2.86 -11.89 -15.90
N GLU A 46 2.91 -10.69 -16.47
CA GLU A 46 2.52 -10.47 -17.86
C GLU A 46 3.52 -11.14 -18.84
N ALA A 47 4.81 -11.04 -18.54
CA ALA A 47 5.84 -11.65 -19.35
C ALA A 47 5.71 -13.18 -19.44
N ASP A 48 5.31 -13.85 -18.37
CA ASP A 48 5.07 -15.29 -18.37
C ASP A 48 4.02 -15.69 -19.40
N LEU A 49 2.93 -14.94 -19.51
CA LEU A 49 1.89 -15.19 -20.50
C LEU A 49 2.34 -14.85 -21.93
N LEU A 50 2.93 -13.67 -22.10
CA LEU A 50 3.36 -13.16 -23.40
C LEU A 50 4.52 -13.99 -23.99
N ALA A 51 5.46 -14.41 -23.14
CA ALA A 51 6.58 -15.24 -23.57
C ALA A 51 6.11 -16.59 -24.14
N GLN A 52 5.08 -17.18 -23.55
CA GLN A 52 4.55 -18.47 -24.01
C GLN A 52 3.94 -18.39 -25.43
N ILE A 53 3.41 -17.24 -25.82
CA ILE A 53 2.93 -16.99 -27.18
C ILE A 53 4.00 -16.40 -28.11
N GLY A 54 5.25 -16.33 -27.65
CA GLY A 54 6.38 -15.82 -28.43
C GLY A 54 6.39 -14.30 -28.61
N HIS A 55 5.64 -13.55 -27.80
CA HIS A 55 5.52 -12.09 -27.88
C HIS A 55 6.06 -11.43 -26.60
N PRO A 56 7.39 -11.32 -26.43
CA PRO A 56 7.95 -10.67 -25.24
C PRO A 56 7.56 -9.20 -25.20
N MET A 57 7.30 -8.69 -24.00
CA MET A 57 7.01 -7.28 -23.80
C MET A 57 8.20 -6.41 -24.24
N PRO A 58 7.97 -5.37 -25.07
CA PRO A 58 9.04 -4.48 -25.51
C PRO A 58 9.67 -3.74 -24.33
N MET A 59 10.99 -3.60 -24.33
CA MET A 59 11.71 -2.88 -23.26
C MET A 59 11.31 -1.41 -23.15
N ALA A 60 10.89 -0.79 -24.26
CA ALA A 60 10.36 0.58 -24.24
C ALA A 60 9.09 0.69 -23.36
N THR A 61 8.20 -0.28 -23.42
CA THR A 61 6.99 -0.35 -22.58
C THR A 61 7.35 -0.54 -21.11
N VAL A 62 8.33 -1.40 -20.83
CA VAL A 62 8.82 -1.61 -19.45
C VAL A 62 9.40 -0.32 -18.87
N ASP A 63 10.17 0.40 -19.69
CA ASP A 63 10.79 1.66 -19.28
C ASP A 63 9.77 2.78 -19.08
N GLU A 64 8.72 2.81 -19.89
CA GLU A 64 7.59 3.73 -19.75
C GLU A 64 6.79 3.45 -18.47
N LEU A 65 6.46 2.19 -18.18
CA LEU A 65 5.74 1.80 -16.97
C LEU A 65 6.55 2.06 -15.68
N ALA A 66 7.88 1.99 -15.77
CA ALA A 66 8.76 2.27 -14.65
C ALA A 66 9.14 3.77 -14.53
N HIS A 67 8.69 4.62 -15.45
CA HIS A 67 9.18 6.00 -15.60
C HIS A 67 9.13 6.83 -14.32
N ASP A 68 8.03 6.75 -13.59
CA ASP A 68 7.78 7.55 -12.40
C ASP A 68 8.38 6.94 -11.11
N LEU A 69 9.03 5.78 -11.21
CA LEU A 69 9.61 5.13 -10.05
C LEU A 69 11.06 5.57 -9.81
N PRO A 70 11.43 5.87 -8.56
CA PRO A 70 12.82 6.22 -8.20
C PRO A 70 13.83 5.12 -8.56
N GLY A 71 13.40 3.84 -8.48
CA GLY A 71 14.20 2.67 -8.80
C GLY A 71 14.05 2.15 -10.23
N ARG A 72 13.56 2.95 -11.16
CA ARG A 72 13.35 2.58 -12.57
C ARG A 72 14.48 1.76 -13.18
N ALA A 73 15.71 2.22 -13.00
CA ALA A 73 16.87 1.59 -13.63
C ALA A 73 17.07 0.13 -13.18
N TRP A 74 16.90 -0.16 -11.87
CA TRP A 74 17.08 -1.52 -11.38
C TRP A 74 15.93 -2.44 -11.80
N VAL A 75 14.68 -1.95 -11.82
CA VAL A 75 13.50 -2.72 -12.28
C VAL A 75 13.69 -3.14 -13.74
N THR A 76 14.08 -2.19 -14.60
CA THR A 76 14.33 -2.44 -16.03
C THR A 76 15.48 -3.44 -16.21
N VAL A 77 16.59 -3.29 -15.46
CA VAL A 77 17.74 -4.21 -15.52
C VAL A 77 17.34 -5.61 -15.00
N ALA A 78 16.65 -5.69 -13.87
CA ALA A 78 16.21 -6.96 -13.30
C ALA A 78 15.27 -7.71 -14.27
N TYR A 79 14.25 -7.01 -14.79
CA TYR A 79 13.34 -7.56 -15.78
C TYR A 79 14.10 -8.11 -17.00
N SER A 80 14.98 -7.30 -17.61
CA SER A 80 15.75 -7.71 -18.79
C SER A 80 16.71 -8.87 -18.51
N ALA A 81 17.29 -8.95 -17.31
CA ALA A 81 18.15 -10.05 -16.91
C ALA A 81 17.36 -11.36 -16.78
N ILE A 82 16.18 -11.31 -16.18
CA ILE A 82 15.29 -12.46 -16.02
C ILE A 82 14.81 -12.95 -17.39
N MET A 83 14.37 -12.02 -18.26
CA MET A 83 13.89 -12.38 -19.60
C MET A 83 14.98 -12.98 -20.47
N ARG A 84 16.22 -12.45 -20.40
CA ARG A 84 17.36 -13.07 -21.10
C ARG A 84 17.67 -14.47 -20.59
N ARG A 85 17.51 -14.72 -19.30
CA ARG A 85 17.74 -16.03 -18.70
C ARG A 85 16.63 -17.03 -19.04
N ALA A 86 15.38 -16.57 -19.10
CA ALA A 86 14.23 -17.37 -19.47
C ALA A 86 14.30 -17.82 -20.93
N GLY A 87 14.87 -16.98 -21.80
CA GLY A 87 14.94 -17.23 -23.23
C GLY A 87 13.58 -17.07 -23.92
N LEU A 88 13.57 -17.35 -25.23
CA LEU A 88 12.34 -17.39 -26.00
C LEU A 88 11.85 -18.85 -26.13
N VAL A 89 10.57 -19.03 -25.93
CA VAL A 89 9.93 -20.31 -26.17
C VAL A 89 9.96 -20.59 -27.68
N SER A 90 10.59 -21.70 -28.07
CA SER A 90 10.58 -22.18 -29.45
C SER A 90 9.62 -23.35 -29.56
N GLY A 91 8.66 -23.27 -30.48
CA GLY A 91 7.69 -24.33 -30.69
C GLY A 91 6.75 -24.04 -31.84
N ARG A 92 5.89 -25.00 -32.16
CA ARG A 92 4.81 -24.80 -33.12
C ARG A 92 3.56 -24.32 -32.45
N PHE A 93 3.01 -23.24 -32.94
CA PHE A 93 1.69 -22.76 -32.57
C PHE A 93 0.63 -23.53 -33.38
N ASP A 94 0.15 -24.60 -32.80
CA ASP A 94 -0.99 -25.34 -33.38
C ASP A 94 -2.28 -25.01 -32.61
N PRO A 95 -3.46 -25.32 -33.15
CA PRO A 95 -4.75 -25.03 -32.47
C PRO A 95 -4.87 -25.71 -31.11
N SER A 96 -4.24 -26.84 -30.90
CA SER A 96 -4.25 -27.58 -29.65
C SER A 96 -3.44 -26.86 -28.57
N PHE A 97 -2.30 -26.30 -28.96
CA PHE A 97 -1.48 -25.45 -28.07
C PHE A 97 -2.23 -24.19 -27.68
N LEU A 98 -2.82 -23.48 -28.63
CA LEU A 98 -3.61 -22.28 -28.37
C LEU A 98 -4.81 -22.56 -27.46
N GLY A 99 -5.47 -23.70 -27.64
CA GLY A 99 -6.53 -24.16 -26.73
C GLY A 99 -6.03 -24.32 -25.30
N ARG A 100 -4.92 -25.05 -25.08
CA ARG A 100 -4.32 -25.20 -23.75
C ARG A 100 -3.90 -23.87 -23.13
N MET A 101 -3.33 -22.96 -23.92
CA MET A 101 -2.93 -21.63 -23.46
C MET A 101 -4.12 -20.78 -23.02
N ARG A 102 -5.21 -20.80 -23.78
CA ARG A 102 -6.45 -20.15 -23.41
C ARG A 102 -6.98 -20.69 -22.09
N ASP A 103 -7.05 -22.01 -21.96
CA ASP A 103 -7.58 -22.67 -20.77
C ASP A 103 -6.66 -22.39 -19.56
N TYR A 104 -5.34 -22.41 -19.72
CA TYR A 104 -4.37 -22.00 -18.69
C TYR A 104 -4.57 -20.53 -18.27
N ALA A 105 -4.72 -19.63 -19.24
CA ALA A 105 -4.96 -18.21 -18.93
C ALA A 105 -6.29 -18.00 -18.21
N ALA A 106 -7.35 -18.68 -18.62
CA ALA A 106 -8.67 -18.58 -18.00
C ALA A 106 -8.70 -19.19 -16.59
N ASP A 107 -8.24 -20.42 -16.46
CA ASP A 107 -8.42 -21.20 -15.23
C ASP A 107 -7.37 -20.86 -14.16
N THR A 108 -6.12 -20.63 -14.57
CA THR A 108 -5.04 -20.39 -13.61
C THR A 108 -4.85 -18.90 -13.35
N ARG A 109 -4.87 -18.06 -14.39
CA ARG A 109 -4.56 -16.63 -14.22
C ARG A 109 -5.75 -15.78 -13.86
N LEU A 110 -6.88 -15.93 -14.57
CA LEU A 110 -8.07 -15.12 -14.28
C LEU A 110 -8.69 -15.51 -12.94
N GLN A 111 -8.79 -16.79 -12.63
CA GLN A 111 -9.35 -17.25 -11.35
C GLN A 111 -8.48 -16.83 -10.16
N ASP A 112 -7.16 -16.96 -10.27
CA ASP A 112 -6.24 -16.48 -9.23
C ASP A 112 -6.32 -14.97 -9.03
N GLN A 113 -6.45 -14.19 -10.11
CA GLN A 113 -6.61 -12.74 -10.04
C GLN A 113 -7.94 -12.35 -9.39
N ILE A 114 -9.04 -12.99 -9.77
CA ILE A 114 -10.36 -12.76 -9.16
C ILE A 114 -10.31 -13.08 -7.66
N ALA A 115 -9.77 -14.23 -7.28
CA ALA A 115 -9.63 -14.62 -5.89
C ALA A 115 -8.73 -13.66 -5.08
N TYR A 116 -7.63 -13.21 -5.68
CA TYR A 116 -6.74 -12.22 -5.08
C TYR A 116 -7.45 -10.88 -4.86
N HIS A 117 -8.18 -10.38 -5.86
CA HIS A 117 -8.92 -9.12 -5.73
C HIS A 117 -10.00 -9.19 -4.67
N HIS A 118 -10.80 -10.24 -4.63
CA HIS A 118 -11.81 -10.43 -3.58
C HIS A 118 -11.18 -10.49 -2.18
N LYS A 119 -10.07 -11.20 -2.01
CA LYS A 119 -9.36 -11.28 -0.73
C LYS A 119 -8.77 -9.92 -0.31
N THR A 120 -8.21 -9.18 -1.27
CA THR A 120 -7.60 -7.88 -1.02
C THR A 120 -8.65 -6.81 -0.70
N GLU A 121 -9.77 -6.82 -1.43
CA GLU A 121 -10.92 -5.95 -1.20
C GLU A 121 -11.50 -6.15 0.21
N GLY A 122 -11.80 -7.38 0.60
CA GLY A 122 -12.30 -7.68 1.95
C GLY A 122 -11.30 -7.28 3.06
N ARG A 123 -10.00 -7.40 2.81
CA ARG A 123 -8.97 -6.97 3.75
C ARG A 123 -8.88 -5.44 3.85
N ALA A 124 -8.95 -4.74 2.72
CA ALA A 124 -8.96 -3.27 2.66
C ALA A 124 -10.19 -2.70 3.37
N GLU A 125 -11.36 -3.28 3.15
CA GLU A 125 -12.60 -2.89 3.80
C GLU A 125 -12.57 -3.13 5.32
N SER A 126 -12.02 -4.26 5.74
CA SER A 126 -11.80 -4.57 7.16
C SER A 126 -10.89 -3.55 7.85
N ILE A 127 -9.77 -3.19 7.21
CA ILE A 127 -8.82 -2.18 7.72
C ILE A 127 -9.48 -0.80 7.74
N ALA A 128 -10.18 -0.41 6.68
CA ALA A 128 -10.89 0.87 6.62
C ALA A 128 -11.96 0.98 7.73
N THR A 129 -12.68 -0.10 7.98
CA THR A 129 -13.68 -0.17 9.05
C THR A 129 -13.02 -0.07 10.43
N ALA A 130 -11.92 -0.79 10.65
CA ALA A 130 -11.17 -0.69 11.91
C ALA A 130 -10.64 0.73 12.14
N LEU A 131 -10.08 1.37 11.12
CA LEU A 131 -9.60 2.76 11.21
C LEU A 131 -10.72 3.75 11.51
N ARG A 132 -11.89 3.60 10.90
CA ARG A 132 -13.08 4.42 11.22
C ARG A 132 -13.48 4.28 12.69
N TRP A 133 -13.52 3.05 13.21
CA TRP A 133 -13.84 2.82 14.61
C TRP A 133 -12.79 3.41 15.55
N VAL A 134 -11.52 3.25 15.25
CA VAL A 134 -10.44 3.88 16.04
C VAL A 134 -10.58 5.41 16.02
N GLY A 135 -10.80 6.00 14.86
CA GLY A 135 -11.04 7.44 14.72
C GLY A 135 -12.26 7.91 15.52
N PHE A 136 -13.37 7.20 15.41
CA PHE A 136 -14.59 7.53 16.17
C PHE A 136 -14.40 7.43 17.68
N ILE A 137 -13.77 6.36 18.16
CA ILE A 137 -13.49 6.18 19.60
C ILE A 137 -12.56 7.29 20.11
N THR A 138 -11.51 7.61 19.34
CA THR A 138 -10.58 8.69 19.69
C THR A 138 -11.28 10.04 19.73
N PHE A 139 -12.15 10.32 18.77
CA PHE A 139 -12.97 11.53 18.73
C PHE A 139 -13.87 11.65 19.98
N ILE A 140 -14.63 10.61 20.30
CA ILE A 140 -15.50 10.59 21.48
C ILE A 140 -14.68 10.76 22.76
N ALA A 141 -13.55 10.08 22.89
CA ALA A 141 -12.66 10.23 24.05
C ALA A 141 -12.16 11.67 24.22
N THR A 142 -11.81 12.33 23.11
CA THR A 142 -11.37 13.73 23.09
C THR A 142 -12.50 14.68 23.51
N VAL A 143 -13.71 14.47 22.99
CA VAL A 143 -14.89 15.28 23.35
C VAL A 143 -15.24 15.12 24.83
N VAL A 144 -15.23 13.89 25.34
CA VAL A 144 -15.50 13.60 26.75
C VAL A 144 -14.44 14.24 27.66
N ALA A 145 -13.17 14.08 27.32
CA ALA A 145 -12.06 14.67 28.06
C ALA A 145 -12.11 16.21 28.05
N GLY A 146 -12.44 16.82 26.92
CA GLY A 146 -12.63 18.27 26.78
C GLY A 146 -13.82 18.76 27.58
N GLY A 147 -14.96 18.10 27.48
CA GLY A 147 -16.17 18.44 28.27
C GLY A 147 -15.95 18.32 29.77
N TRP A 148 -15.25 17.28 30.23
CA TRP A 148 -14.88 17.09 31.61
C TRP A 148 -13.99 18.25 32.14
N LYS A 149 -13.03 18.67 31.32
CA LYS A 149 -12.13 19.77 31.67
C LYS A 149 -12.85 21.10 31.77
N ILE A 150 -13.79 21.39 30.89
CA ILE A 150 -14.62 22.62 30.93
C ILE A 150 -15.54 22.62 32.12
N GLY A 151 -16.19 21.50 32.47
CA GLY A 151 -17.11 21.39 33.59
C GLY A 151 -16.44 21.56 34.94
N LEU A 152 -15.15 21.24 35.10
CA LEU A 152 -14.44 21.29 36.39
C LEU A 152 -13.57 22.52 36.60
N ARG A 153 -13.19 23.31 35.57
CA ARG A 153 -12.17 24.36 35.71
C ARG A 153 -12.41 25.66 34.93
N GLY A 154 -13.57 25.87 34.36
CA GLY A 154 -13.83 27.06 33.54
C GLY A 154 -13.21 27.02 32.15
N PRO A 155 -13.50 28.01 31.29
CA PRO A 155 -13.17 27.97 29.88
C PRO A 155 -11.66 28.03 29.62
N ASP A 156 -11.10 26.90 29.22
CA ASP A 156 -9.73 26.79 28.70
C ASP A 156 -9.81 26.61 27.17
N TYR A 157 -9.76 27.73 26.46
CA TYR A 157 -9.94 27.79 25.01
C TYR A 157 -8.93 26.90 24.23
N LEU A 158 -7.74 26.68 24.79
CA LEU A 158 -6.73 25.78 24.19
C LEU A 158 -7.20 24.32 24.15
N GLY A 159 -7.98 23.86 25.16
CA GLY A 159 -8.56 22.53 25.18
C GLY A 159 -9.64 22.33 24.11
N LEU A 160 -10.35 23.38 23.74
CA LEU A 160 -11.39 23.36 22.71
C LEU A 160 -10.77 23.27 21.31
N PHE A 161 -9.68 23.98 21.05
CA PHE A 161 -8.94 23.92 19.81
C PHE A 161 -8.28 22.55 19.58
N ALA A 162 -7.71 21.95 20.62
CA ALA A 162 -7.11 20.62 20.53
C ALA A 162 -8.12 19.51 20.22
N GLY A 163 -9.40 19.69 20.60
CA GLY A 163 -10.48 18.74 20.26
C GLY A 163 -11.05 18.92 18.86
N ILE A 164 -11.05 20.14 18.32
CA ILE A 164 -11.64 20.44 16.99
C ILE A 164 -10.66 20.14 15.85
N LEU A 165 -9.37 20.36 16.04
CA LEU A 165 -8.35 20.16 15.02
C LEU A 165 -8.33 18.73 14.40
N PRO A 166 -8.42 17.65 15.18
CA PRO A 166 -8.51 16.30 14.62
C PRO A 166 -9.80 16.05 13.83
N ALA A 167 -10.92 16.66 14.26
CA ALA A 167 -12.21 16.50 13.59
C ALA A 167 -12.24 17.18 12.22
N VAL A 168 -11.61 18.35 12.08
CA VAL A 168 -11.48 19.09 10.82
C VAL A 168 -10.49 18.42 9.87
N ALA A 169 -9.46 17.77 10.39
CA ALA A 169 -8.50 17.01 9.57
C ALA A 169 -9.07 15.71 9.00
N TYR A 170 -10.23 15.27 9.50
CA TYR A 170 -10.89 14.01 9.08
C TYR A 170 -12.09 14.24 8.15
N ALA A 171 -12.53 15.48 7.97
CA ALA A 171 -13.60 15.87 7.07
C ALA A 171 -13.09 16.15 5.66
#